data_9e725b878c62efb361af723749c99e04
#
_entry.id   9e725b878c62efb361af723749c99e04
#
_cell.length_a   1.000
_cell.length_b   1.000
_cell.length_c   1.000
_cell.angle_alpha   90.00
_cell.angle_beta   90.00
_cell.angle_gamma   90.00
#
_symmetry.space_group_name_H-M   'P 1'
#
loop_
_entity.id
_entity.type
_entity.pdbx_description
1 polymer ?
#
loop_
_entity_poly.entity_id
_entity_poly.type
_entity_poly.pdbx_seq_one_letter_code
_entity_poly.pdbx_strand_id
1 'polypeptide(L)'
;MEIKDLENKIINADCMDILKQLPDKCIDLVLTDPPYNASNSSITCADKHYSTINAEWDKNFNPIPYLEECKRVLKDGGSMLFFCTYHLLGTYLNWNGLKLQQVIHWQYTNPFPAIAKVYSPAIEYIVWYSTPNYAFNKEFAKTNVILNNKAYQVDGGKFNHPSVKPSDLIKKLLLVHSNENDLVLDCFSGSGTTAIACHRLKRRFICIEKDPEYWAKSVERLKHEQAQMQLF
;
A
#
# COMPACT_ATOMS: atom_id res chain seq x y z
N MET A 1 -13.22 16.39 -13.32
CA MET A 1 -11.93 15.87 -13.81
C MET A 1 -12.21 14.50 -14.41
N GLU A 2 -11.77 14.25 -15.62
CA GLU A 2 -11.94 12.91 -16.20
C GLU A 2 -10.91 11.95 -15.59
N ILE A 3 -11.32 10.70 -15.37
CA ILE A 3 -10.44 9.68 -14.77
C ILE A 3 -9.16 9.48 -15.58
N LYS A 4 -9.24 9.60 -16.91
CA LYS A 4 -8.09 9.50 -17.84
C LYS A 4 -7.00 10.52 -17.56
N ASP A 5 -7.36 11.69 -17.01
CA ASP A 5 -6.40 12.72 -16.65
C ASP A 5 -5.54 12.34 -15.44
N LEU A 6 -6.00 11.37 -14.64
CA LEU A 6 -5.33 10.89 -13.43
C LEU A 6 -4.56 9.59 -13.65
N GLU A 7 -4.90 8.84 -14.70
CA GLU A 7 -4.29 7.53 -14.96
C GLU A 7 -2.78 7.62 -15.20
N ASN A 8 -2.05 6.64 -14.70
CA ASN A 8 -0.61 6.48 -14.80
C ASN A 8 0.19 7.65 -14.21
N LYS A 9 -0.36 8.27 -13.16
CA LYS A 9 0.26 9.39 -12.44
C LYS A 9 0.37 9.13 -10.94
N ILE A 10 1.39 9.75 -10.35
CA ILE A 10 1.47 9.96 -8.92
C ILE A 10 1.08 11.42 -8.67
N ILE A 11 0.04 11.66 -7.89
CA ILE A 11 -0.61 12.95 -7.71
C ILE A 11 -0.22 13.51 -6.34
N ASN A 12 0.20 14.78 -6.28
CA ASN A 12 0.43 15.45 -5.01
C ASN A 12 -0.88 16.07 -4.50
N ALA A 13 -1.55 15.37 -3.62
CA ALA A 13 -2.83 15.81 -3.03
C ALA A 13 -3.15 15.04 -1.75
N ASP A 14 -4.14 15.52 -1.00
CA ASP A 14 -4.81 14.67 -0.02
C ASP A 14 -5.69 13.64 -0.76
N CYS A 15 -5.57 12.36 -0.39
CA CYS A 15 -6.27 11.31 -1.11
C CYS A 15 -7.79 11.41 -0.98
N MET A 16 -8.33 11.95 0.11
CA MET A 16 -9.77 12.17 0.25
C MET A 16 -10.31 13.20 -0.75
N ASP A 17 -9.50 14.19 -1.11
CA ASP A 17 -9.90 15.20 -2.11
C ASP A 17 -9.96 14.59 -3.52
N ILE A 18 -9.04 13.68 -3.83
CA ILE A 18 -9.06 12.94 -5.11
C ILE A 18 -10.16 11.88 -5.12
N LEU A 19 -10.29 11.07 -4.05
CA LEU A 19 -11.32 10.04 -3.95
C LEU A 19 -12.71 10.60 -4.22
N LYS A 20 -13.08 11.72 -3.61
CA LYS A 20 -14.38 12.39 -3.80
C LYS A 20 -14.65 12.84 -5.25
N GLN A 21 -13.61 13.02 -6.06
CA GLN A 21 -13.73 13.42 -7.46
C GLN A 21 -13.78 12.21 -8.41
N LEU A 22 -13.36 11.02 -7.94
CA LEU A 22 -13.44 9.81 -8.74
C LEU A 22 -14.90 9.37 -8.87
N PRO A 23 -15.32 8.92 -10.07
CA PRO A 23 -16.65 8.34 -10.26
C PRO A 23 -16.80 7.04 -9.47
N ASP A 24 -18.03 6.66 -9.19
CA ASP A 24 -18.35 5.36 -8.61
C ASP A 24 -17.90 4.23 -9.54
N LYS A 25 -17.47 3.11 -8.96
CA LYS A 25 -17.19 1.86 -9.69
C LYS A 25 -16.20 2.04 -10.85
N CYS A 26 -15.10 2.72 -10.62
CA CYS A 26 -14.09 2.99 -11.64
C CYS A 26 -12.74 2.27 -11.41
N ILE A 27 -12.49 1.76 -10.20
CA ILE A 27 -11.24 1.12 -9.78
C ILE A 27 -11.39 -0.40 -9.74
N ASP A 28 -10.43 -1.14 -10.31
CA ASP A 28 -10.41 -2.60 -10.30
C ASP A 28 -9.78 -3.15 -9.02
N LEU A 29 -8.72 -2.52 -8.53
CA LEU A 29 -8.00 -2.91 -7.32
C LEU A 29 -7.60 -1.69 -6.49
N VAL A 30 -7.92 -1.68 -5.21
CA VAL A 30 -7.29 -0.81 -4.22
C VAL A 30 -6.18 -1.59 -3.53
N LEU A 31 -4.95 -1.10 -3.61
CA LEU A 31 -3.77 -1.68 -2.95
C LEU A 31 -2.99 -0.54 -2.30
N THR A 32 -3.06 -0.43 -0.97
CA THR A 32 -2.60 0.77 -0.30
C THR A 32 -2.05 0.51 1.11
N ASP A 33 -1.11 1.35 1.52
CA ASP A 33 -0.38 1.29 2.79
C ASP A 33 -0.64 2.55 3.63
N PRO A 34 -1.79 2.63 4.33
CA PRO A 34 -2.17 3.80 5.12
C PRO A 34 -1.33 3.93 6.40
N PRO A 35 -1.42 5.07 7.12
CA PRO A 35 -0.84 5.22 8.45
C PRO A 35 -1.30 4.13 9.43
N TYR A 36 -0.41 3.72 10.34
CA TYR A 36 -0.64 2.59 11.24
C TYR A 36 -0.97 2.98 12.67
N ASN A 37 -0.90 4.26 13.02
CA ASN A 37 -0.92 4.75 14.41
C ASN A 37 0.24 4.20 15.27
N ALA A 38 1.31 3.75 14.64
CA ALA A 38 2.49 3.23 15.33
C ALA A 38 3.19 4.32 16.16
N SER A 39 3.11 5.57 15.71
CA SER A 39 3.62 6.75 16.42
C SER A 39 2.90 7.08 17.74
N ASN A 40 1.74 6.47 17.98
CA ASN A 40 1.02 6.58 19.26
C ASN A 40 1.56 5.62 20.32
N SER A 41 2.44 4.68 19.97
CA SER A 41 2.98 3.71 20.91
C SER A 41 4.03 4.35 21.83
N SER A 42 3.90 4.14 23.14
CA SER A 42 4.87 4.57 24.15
C SER A 42 6.14 3.70 24.24
N ILE A 43 6.37 2.83 23.28
CA ILE A 43 7.57 1.98 23.25
C ILE A 43 8.75 2.83 22.81
N THR A 44 9.38 3.49 23.78
CA THR A 44 10.66 4.15 23.59
C THR A 44 11.77 3.10 23.58
N CYS A 45 12.36 2.88 22.43
CA CYS A 45 13.61 2.14 22.35
C CYS A 45 14.74 3.03 22.85
N ALA A 46 15.51 2.55 23.84
CA ALA A 46 16.63 3.28 24.43
C ALA A 46 17.78 3.54 23.44
N ASP A 47 17.77 2.91 22.27
CA ASP A 47 18.81 3.05 21.26
C ASP A 47 18.34 3.95 20.11
N LYS A 48 19.09 5.04 19.89
CA LYS A 48 18.86 6.05 18.85
C LYS A 48 18.89 5.50 17.39
N HIS A 49 19.24 4.25 17.19
CA HIS A 49 19.30 3.62 15.88
C HIS A 49 17.98 2.97 15.43
N TYR A 50 16.99 2.87 16.31
CA TYR A 50 15.66 2.33 15.98
C TYR A 50 14.66 3.48 16.09
N SER A 51 14.56 4.28 15.02
CA SER A 51 13.50 5.27 14.95
C SER A 51 12.15 4.56 14.87
N THR A 52 11.44 4.51 15.98
CA THR A 52 9.98 4.50 15.88
C THR A 52 9.59 5.66 14.98
N ILE A 53 8.78 5.42 13.97
CA ILE A 53 8.27 6.47 13.11
C ILE A 53 7.53 7.44 14.04
N ASN A 54 8.16 8.58 14.39
CA ASN A 54 7.51 9.64 15.16
C ASN A 54 7.06 10.72 14.17
N ALA A 55 6.10 10.35 13.32
CA ALA A 55 5.58 11.23 12.30
C ALA A 55 4.14 11.64 12.66
N GLU A 56 3.84 12.93 12.54
CA GLU A 56 2.49 13.44 12.84
C GLU A 56 1.42 12.81 11.94
N TRP A 57 1.76 12.48 10.70
CA TRP A 57 0.85 11.80 9.77
C TRP A 57 0.49 10.36 10.20
N ASP A 58 1.29 9.72 11.07
CA ASP A 58 1.05 8.37 11.59
C ASP A 58 0.37 8.38 12.97
N LYS A 59 -0.30 9.48 13.33
CA LYS A 59 -1.03 9.62 14.60
C LYS A 59 -2.52 9.80 14.34
N ASN A 60 -3.33 9.12 15.15
CA ASN A 60 -4.80 9.30 15.17
C ASN A 60 -5.48 9.06 13.81
N PHE A 61 -4.88 8.23 12.96
CA PHE A 61 -5.49 7.85 11.67
C PHE A 61 -6.75 7.02 11.90
N ASN A 62 -7.86 7.43 11.28
CA ASN A 62 -9.11 6.67 11.23
C ASN A 62 -9.31 6.09 9.83
N PRO A 63 -9.22 4.77 9.62
CA PRO A 63 -9.36 4.17 8.30
C PRO A 63 -10.78 4.18 7.74
N ILE A 64 -11.81 4.33 8.56
CA ILE A 64 -13.21 4.13 8.15
C ILE A 64 -13.64 5.05 6.99
N PRO A 65 -13.40 6.37 7.02
CA PRO A 65 -13.77 7.23 5.88
C PRO A 65 -13.11 6.82 4.56
N TYR A 66 -11.86 6.34 4.62
CA TYR A 66 -11.11 5.88 3.44
C TYR A 66 -11.66 4.54 2.92
N LEU A 67 -12.03 3.62 3.81
CA LEU A 67 -12.67 2.37 3.44
C LEU A 67 -14.01 2.60 2.71
N GLU A 68 -14.82 3.54 3.17
CA GLU A 68 -16.11 3.87 2.55
C GLU A 68 -15.93 4.49 1.15
N GLU A 69 -14.99 5.44 1.00
CA GLU A 69 -14.72 6.03 -0.31
C GLU A 69 -14.06 5.02 -1.27
N CYS A 70 -13.12 4.21 -0.79
CA CYS A 70 -12.53 3.13 -1.59
C CYS A 70 -13.59 2.11 -2.05
N LYS A 71 -14.53 1.75 -1.18
CA LYS A 71 -15.68 0.92 -1.55
C LYS A 71 -16.55 1.56 -2.63
N ARG A 72 -16.84 2.86 -2.53
CA ARG A 72 -17.67 3.58 -3.52
C ARG A 72 -17.04 3.55 -4.92
N VAL A 73 -15.72 3.79 -4.99
CA VAL A 73 -15.00 3.80 -6.28
C VAL A 73 -14.65 2.42 -6.81
N LEU A 74 -14.79 1.35 -5.98
CA LEU A 74 -14.45 -0.02 -6.37
C LEU A 74 -15.52 -0.58 -7.31
N LYS A 75 -15.08 -1.16 -8.43
CA LYS A 75 -15.96 -1.87 -9.38
C LYS A 75 -16.59 -3.14 -8.77
N ASP A 76 -17.67 -3.58 -9.37
CA ASP A 76 -18.11 -4.96 -9.24
C ASP A 76 -17.01 -5.88 -9.81
N GLY A 77 -16.63 -6.92 -9.08
CA GLY A 77 -15.45 -7.75 -9.40
C GLY A 77 -14.12 -7.20 -8.87
N GLY A 78 -14.13 -6.10 -8.11
CA GLY A 78 -12.92 -5.51 -7.55
C GLY A 78 -12.54 -6.03 -6.17
N SER A 79 -11.30 -5.76 -5.80
CA SER A 79 -10.71 -6.08 -4.49
C SER A 79 -10.09 -4.87 -3.82
N MET A 80 -10.05 -4.89 -2.49
CA MET A 80 -9.37 -3.88 -1.66
C MET A 80 -8.41 -4.57 -0.71
N LEU A 81 -7.13 -4.19 -0.76
CA LEU A 81 -6.06 -4.68 0.10
C LEU A 81 -5.45 -3.51 0.88
N PHE A 82 -5.62 -3.52 2.18
CA PHE A 82 -5.08 -2.52 3.10
C PHE A 82 -3.99 -3.13 3.96
N PHE A 83 -2.79 -2.56 3.91
CA PHE A 83 -1.76 -2.90 4.87
C PHE A 83 -2.13 -2.34 6.24
N CYS A 84 -1.83 -3.07 7.29
CA CYS A 84 -1.96 -2.58 8.66
C CYS A 84 -1.05 -3.36 9.63
N THR A 85 -0.87 -2.78 10.81
CA THR A 85 -0.28 -3.47 11.96
C THR A 85 -1.38 -3.87 12.95
N TYR A 86 -0.99 -4.54 14.03
CA TYR A 86 -1.92 -4.97 15.09
C TYR A 86 -2.70 -3.79 15.73
N HIS A 87 -2.19 -2.55 15.66
CA HIS A 87 -2.86 -1.36 16.23
C HIS A 87 -4.23 -1.10 15.61
N LEU A 88 -4.35 -1.29 14.29
CA LEU A 88 -5.57 -1.02 13.54
C LEU A 88 -6.29 -2.28 13.06
N LEU A 89 -5.71 -3.47 13.23
CA LEU A 89 -6.28 -4.71 12.72
C LEU A 89 -7.72 -4.93 13.21
N GLY A 90 -8.00 -4.67 14.49
CA GLY A 90 -9.35 -4.77 15.03
C GLY A 90 -10.36 -3.85 14.35
N THR A 91 -9.96 -2.63 14.00
CA THR A 91 -10.81 -1.67 13.27
C THR A 91 -11.16 -2.21 11.88
N TYR A 92 -10.16 -2.72 11.14
CA TYR A 92 -10.39 -3.31 9.83
C TYR A 92 -11.31 -4.55 9.92
N LEU A 93 -11.05 -5.47 10.85
CA LEU A 93 -11.83 -6.70 10.98
C LEU A 93 -13.31 -6.47 11.37
N ASN A 94 -13.61 -5.37 12.07
CA ASN A 94 -14.96 -4.99 12.45
C ASN A 94 -15.69 -4.16 11.39
N TRP A 95 -15.01 -3.70 10.32
CA TRP A 95 -15.68 -3.02 9.23
C TRP A 95 -16.45 -4.02 8.36
N ASN A 96 -17.71 -3.72 8.09
CA ASN A 96 -18.65 -4.63 7.40
C ASN A 96 -19.16 -4.08 6.05
N GLY A 97 -18.50 -3.07 5.50
CA GLY A 97 -18.93 -2.44 4.24
C GLY A 97 -18.77 -3.36 3.02
N LEU A 98 -17.83 -4.29 3.04
CA LEU A 98 -17.63 -5.34 2.04
C LEU A 98 -17.34 -6.68 2.72
N LYS A 99 -17.39 -7.75 1.94
CA LYS A 99 -17.03 -9.08 2.43
C LYS A 99 -15.53 -9.14 2.72
N LEU A 100 -15.17 -9.38 3.98
CA LEU A 100 -13.82 -9.76 4.36
C LEU A 100 -13.51 -11.16 3.79
N GLN A 101 -12.53 -11.25 2.90
CA GLN A 101 -12.11 -12.51 2.32
C GLN A 101 -11.10 -13.21 3.22
N GLN A 102 -10.03 -12.49 3.58
CA GLN A 102 -8.92 -13.07 4.35
C GLN A 102 -8.02 -11.98 4.95
N VAL A 103 -7.27 -12.34 5.99
CA VAL A 103 -6.07 -11.61 6.42
C VAL A 103 -4.86 -12.32 5.82
N ILE A 104 -4.07 -11.59 5.05
CA ILE A 104 -2.79 -12.05 4.51
C ILE A 104 -1.69 -11.56 5.46
N HIS A 105 -0.74 -12.42 5.75
CA HIS A 105 0.37 -12.13 6.65
C HIS A 105 1.64 -11.89 5.83
N TRP A 106 2.19 -10.70 5.91
CA TRP A 106 3.55 -10.46 5.43
C TRP A 106 4.51 -10.67 6.59
N GLN A 107 5.22 -11.79 6.56
CA GLN A 107 6.20 -12.16 7.58
C GLN A 107 7.60 -11.74 7.12
N TYR A 108 8.31 -11.01 7.97
CA TYR A 108 9.69 -10.61 7.71
C TYR A 108 10.63 -11.80 7.90
N THR A 109 11.57 -11.96 6.98
CA THR A 109 12.66 -12.92 7.10
C THR A 109 13.87 -12.33 7.83
N ASN A 110 13.86 -11.01 8.05
CA ASN A 110 14.91 -10.24 8.74
C ASN A 110 14.32 -9.33 9.84
N PRO A 111 13.55 -9.86 10.83
CA PRO A 111 13.04 -9.04 11.90
C PRO A 111 14.17 -8.52 12.79
N PHE A 112 14.01 -7.32 13.35
CA PHE A 112 14.95 -6.84 14.37
C PHE A 112 14.84 -7.69 15.63
N PRO A 113 15.95 -7.88 16.38
CA PRO A 113 15.88 -8.51 17.69
C PRO A 113 15.05 -7.65 18.66
N ALA A 114 14.44 -8.28 19.64
CA ALA A 114 13.73 -7.57 20.69
C ALA A 114 14.71 -6.71 21.52
N ILE A 115 14.41 -5.41 21.62
CA ILE A 115 15.24 -4.43 22.35
C ILE A 115 14.55 -3.85 23.57
N ALA A 116 13.29 -4.20 23.78
CA ALA A 116 12.48 -3.82 24.94
C ALA A 116 11.86 -5.07 25.56
N LYS A 117 11.08 -4.90 26.63
CA LYS A 117 10.35 -6.01 27.29
C LYS A 117 9.13 -6.49 26.51
N VAL A 118 9.21 -6.47 25.16
CA VAL A 118 8.18 -6.91 24.24
C VAL A 118 8.81 -7.66 23.07
N TYR A 119 8.05 -8.52 22.43
CA TYR A 119 8.50 -9.19 21.21
C TYR A 119 8.64 -8.18 20.07
N SER A 120 9.69 -8.34 19.28
CA SER A 120 9.86 -7.55 18.06
C SER A 120 8.81 -7.95 17.01
N PRO A 121 8.07 -6.99 16.43
CA PRO A 121 7.12 -7.31 15.38
C PRO A 121 7.82 -7.93 14.17
N ALA A 122 7.36 -9.10 13.75
CA ALA A 122 7.87 -9.81 12.58
C ALA A 122 6.80 -9.98 11.48
N ILE A 123 5.61 -9.42 11.69
CA ILE A 123 4.47 -9.57 10.78
C ILE A 123 3.79 -8.21 10.62
N GLU A 124 3.47 -7.86 9.37
CA GLU A 124 2.40 -6.91 9.02
C GLU A 124 1.24 -7.68 8.40
N TYR A 125 0.06 -7.11 8.50
CA TYR A 125 -1.16 -7.70 7.99
C TYR A 125 -1.61 -6.97 6.73
N ILE A 126 -2.26 -7.71 5.81
CA ILE A 126 -2.94 -7.14 4.67
C ILE A 126 -4.37 -7.65 4.75
N VAL A 127 -5.30 -6.74 5.03
CA VAL A 127 -6.71 -7.08 5.14
C VAL A 127 -7.32 -6.99 3.75
N TRP A 128 -7.88 -8.11 3.29
CA TRP A 128 -8.44 -8.24 1.95
C TRP A 128 -9.95 -8.33 1.99
N TYR A 129 -10.59 -7.35 1.34
CA TYR A 129 -12.02 -7.33 1.06
C TYR A 129 -12.27 -7.41 -0.43
N SER A 130 -13.47 -7.84 -0.84
CA SER A 130 -13.87 -7.83 -2.23
C SER A 130 -15.36 -7.71 -2.43
N THR A 131 -15.74 -7.29 -3.63
CA THR A 131 -17.07 -7.50 -4.21
C THR A 131 -17.19 -8.93 -4.75
N PRO A 132 -18.36 -9.45 -5.11
CA PRO A 132 -18.50 -10.72 -5.81
C PRO A 132 -17.72 -10.75 -7.15
N ASN A 133 -17.31 -11.95 -7.58
CA ASN A 133 -16.63 -12.21 -8.87
C ASN A 133 -15.29 -11.48 -9.05
N TYR A 134 -14.57 -11.25 -7.96
CA TYR A 134 -13.26 -10.59 -7.95
C TYR A 134 -12.18 -11.39 -8.70
N ALA A 135 -11.19 -10.67 -9.24
CA ALA A 135 -10.00 -11.29 -9.82
C ALA A 135 -9.17 -12.00 -8.75
N PHE A 136 -8.85 -13.27 -8.97
CA PHE A 136 -7.95 -14.06 -8.12
C PHE A 136 -7.18 -15.07 -8.97
N ASN A 137 -5.96 -14.73 -9.31
CA ASN A 137 -5.07 -15.55 -10.14
C ASN A 137 -4.32 -16.56 -9.25
N LYS A 138 -4.96 -17.71 -9.04
CA LYS A 138 -4.53 -18.75 -8.08
C LYS A 138 -3.12 -19.29 -8.32
N GLU A 139 -2.63 -19.24 -9.55
CA GLU A 139 -1.29 -19.68 -9.95
C GLU A 139 -0.19 -18.86 -9.27
N PHE A 140 -0.46 -17.61 -8.87
CA PHE A 140 0.45 -16.74 -8.12
C PHE A 140 0.23 -16.80 -6.61
N ALA A 141 -0.90 -17.38 -6.15
CA ALA A 141 -1.28 -17.47 -4.74
C ALA A 141 -0.99 -18.87 -4.19
N LYS A 142 -0.03 -18.99 -3.26
CA LYS A 142 0.29 -20.27 -2.62
C LYS A 142 -0.33 -20.39 -1.23
N THR A 143 -0.11 -19.40 -0.40
CA THR A 143 -0.58 -19.34 0.99
C THR A 143 -0.88 -17.90 1.36
N ASN A 144 -1.62 -17.69 2.45
CA ASN A 144 -1.84 -16.36 3.00
C ASN A 144 -0.68 -15.85 3.87
N VAL A 145 0.45 -16.54 3.89
CA VAL A 145 1.71 -16.07 4.48
C VAL A 145 2.69 -15.78 3.37
N ILE A 146 3.13 -14.53 3.28
CA ILE A 146 4.13 -14.08 2.32
C ILE A 146 5.42 -13.81 3.08
N LEU A 147 6.47 -14.57 2.79
CA LEU A 147 7.79 -14.36 3.34
C LEU A 147 8.57 -13.38 2.46
N ASN A 148 9.02 -12.29 3.04
CA ASN A 148 9.84 -11.30 2.34
C ASN A 148 10.65 -10.49 3.35
N ASN A 149 11.80 -9.96 2.93
CA ASN A 149 12.58 -9.04 3.74
C ASN A 149 11.85 -7.68 3.86
N LYS A 150 12.02 -6.99 5.00
CA LYS A 150 11.78 -5.55 5.03
C LYS A 150 12.76 -4.86 4.07
N ALA A 151 12.25 -3.93 3.31
CA ALA A 151 13.07 -3.07 2.47
C ALA A 151 13.64 -1.93 3.33
N TYR A 152 14.82 -2.13 3.91
CA TYR A 152 15.52 -1.05 4.64
C TYR A 152 16.26 -0.10 3.70
N GLN A 153 16.60 -0.58 2.53
CA GLN A 153 17.23 0.18 1.47
C GLN A 153 16.67 -0.30 0.15
N VAL A 154 15.96 0.56 -0.53
CA VAL A 154 15.50 0.31 -1.89
C VAL A 154 16.41 1.06 -2.83
N ASP A 155 16.84 0.39 -3.90
CA ASP A 155 17.61 0.99 -5.00
C ASP A 155 18.91 1.69 -4.56
N GLY A 156 19.72 1.01 -3.74
CA GLY A 156 21.05 1.50 -3.32
C GLY A 156 21.00 2.63 -2.28
N GLY A 157 19.95 2.72 -1.48
CA GLY A 157 19.83 3.70 -0.39
C GLY A 157 19.45 5.09 -0.86
N LYS A 158 19.04 5.27 -2.09
CA LYS A 158 18.70 6.59 -2.66
C LYS A 158 17.34 7.12 -2.21
N PHE A 159 16.46 6.28 -1.63
CA PHE A 159 15.13 6.68 -1.22
C PHE A 159 15.05 6.74 0.31
N ASN A 160 15.05 7.96 0.86
CA ASN A 160 14.95 8.19 2.31
C ASN A 160 13.48 8.27 2.75
N HIS A 161 12.72 7.17 2.58
CA HIS A 161 11.36 7.03 3.10
C HIS A 161 11.36 5.99 4.23
N PRO A 162 10.74 6.25 5.39
CA PRO A 162 10.84 5.40 6.58
C PRO A 162 10.13 4.04 6.41
N SER A 163 9.20 3.93 5.48
CA SER A 163 8.37 2.73 5.29
C SER A 163 8.21 2.36 3.81
N VAL A 164 9.30 1.91 3.18
CA VAL A 164 9.23 1.43 1.78
C VAL A 164 8.76 -0.01 1.76
N LYS A 165 7.70 -0.32 0.99
CA LYS A 165 7.26 -1.69 0.77
C LYS A 165 8.15 -2.39 -0.25
N PRO A 166 8.52 -3.67 -0.04
CA PRO A 166 9.31 -4.44 -1.00
C PRO A 166 8.60 -4.57 -2.34
N SER A 167 9.31 -4.31 -3.43
CA SER A 167 8.74 -4.40 -4.79
C SER A 167 8.18 -5.79 -5.11
N ASP A 168 8.84 -6.87 -4.65
CA ASP A 168 8.37 -8.24 -4.88
C ASP A 168 7.09 -8.56 -4.13
N LEU A 169 6.87 -7.98 -2.95
CA LEU A 169 5.61 -8.11 -2.21
C LEU A 169 4.47 -7.46 -2.99
N ILE A 170 4.64 -6.20 -3.40
CA ILE A 170 3.64 -5.46 -4.19
C ILE A 170 3.37 -6.17 -5.52
N LYS A 171 4.42 -6.59 -6.23
CA LYS A 171 4.31 -7.36 -7.47
C LYS A 171 3.46 -8.62 -7.28
N LYS A 172 3.71 -9.39 -6.22
CA LYS A 172 2.95 -10.61 -5.91
C LYS A 172 1.46 -10.32 -5.68
N LEU A 173 1.15 -9.28 -4.89
CA LEU A 173 -0.24 -8.88 -4.64
C LEU A 173 -0.95 -8.43 -5.92
N LEU A 174 -0.28 -7.65 -6.78
CA LEU A 174 -0.82 -7.24 -8.07
C LEU A 174 -1.10 -8.44 -8.98
N LEU A 175 -0.17 -9.39 -9.09
CA LEU A 175 -0.35 -10.60 -9.91
C LEU A 175 -1.54 -11.43 -9.46
N VAL A 176 -1.76 -11.56 -8.14
CA VAL A 176 -2.87 -12.34 -7.58
C VAL A 176 -4.22 -11.63 -7.77
N HIS A 177 -4.28 -10.33 -7.54
CA HIS A 177 -5.54 -9.60 -7.35
C HIS A 177 -5.91 -8.66 -8.51
N SER A 178 -5.18 -8.70 -9.62
CA SER A 178 -5.48 -7.89 -10.82
C SER A 178 -5.01 -8.54 -12.11
N ASN A 179 -5.52 -8.05 -13.23
CA ASN A 179 -5.14 -8.44 -14.58
C ASN A 179 -4.42 -7.30 -15.29
N GLU A 180 -3.80 -7.57 -16.45
CA GLU A 180 -3.25 -6.52 -17.31
C GLU A 180 -4.36 -5.52 -17.70
N ASN A 181 -4.01 -4.23 -17.74
CA ASN A 181 -4.88 -3.09 -17.99
C ASN A 181 -5.91 -2.77 -16.89
N ASP A 182 -5.98 -3.51 -15.79
CA ASP A 182 -6.76 -3.11 -14.63
C ASP A 182 -6.24 -1.79 -14.05
N LEU A 183 -7.15 -0.99 -13.49
CA LEU A 183 -6.83 0.28 -12.85
C LEU A 183 -6.66 0.07 -11.34
N VAL A 184 -5.45 0.29 -10.86
CA VAL A 184 -5.04 0.16 -9.46
C VAL A 184 -5.01 1.53 -8.79
N LEU A 185 -5.59 1.62 -7.61
CA LEU A 185 -5.56 2.82 -6.76
C LEU A 185 -4.67 2.59 -5.55
N ASP A 186 -3.73 3.51 -5.32
CA ASP A 186 -2.96 3.62 -4.08
C ASP A 186 -3.13 5.00 -3.47
N CYS A 187 -3.84 5.07 -2.34
CA CYS A 187 -4.18 6.31 -1.65
C CYS A 187 -3.01 6.91 -0.84
N PHE A 188 -1.97 6.12 -0.57
CA PHE A 188 -0.84 6.49 0.29
C PHE A 188 0.47 6.00 -0.34
N SER A 189 0.79 6.56 -1.49
CA SER A 189 1.79 6.03 -2.42
C SER A 189 3.24 6.06 -1.89
N GLY A 190 3.55 6.98 -0.98
CA GLY A 190 4.86 7.10 -0.36
C GLY A 190 5.99 7.11 -1.39
N SER A 191 6.76 6.04 -1.42
CA SER A 191 7.91 5.88 -2.32
C SER A 191 7.55 5.55 -3.78
N GLY A 192 6.27 5.38 -4.14
CA GLY A 192 5.81 5.05 -5.48
C GLY A 192 6.01 3.58 -5.89
N THR A 193 6.22 2.67 -4.94
CA THR A 193 6.47 1.25 -5.26
C THR A 193 5.29 0.62 -6.02
N THR A 194 4.06 0.97 -5.66
CA THR A 194 2.85 0.49 -6.35
C THR A 194 2.82 0.97 -7.79
N ALA A 195 3.11 2.25 -8.05
CA ALA A 195 3.14 2.83 -9.41
C ALA A 195 4.17 2.11 -10.31
N ILE A 196 5.38 1.87 -9.78
CA ILE A 196 6.45 1.16 -10.50
C ILE A 196 6.05 -0.29 -10.80
N ALA A 197 5.49 -0.99 -9.80
CA ALA A 197 5.07 -2.37 -9.98
C ALA A 197 3.92 -2.47 -11.00
N CYS A 198 2.95 -1.55 -10.97
CA CYS A 198 1.88 -1.45 -11.97
C CYS A 198 2.44 -1.22 -13.37
N HIS A 199 3.36 -0.27 -13.53
CA HIS A 199 4.00 0.01 -14.81
C HIS A 199 4.69 -1.24 -15.38
N ARG A 200 5.52 -1.93 -14.58
CA ARG A 200 6.21 -3.18 -14.96
C ARG A 200 5.28 -4.29 -15.39
N LEU A 201 4.11 -4.36 -14.75
CA LEU A 201 3.12 -5.42 -14.97
C LEU A 201 1.99 -5.01 -15.94
N LYS A 202 2.10 -3.84 -16.61
CA LYS A 202 1.11 -3.31 -17.54
C LYS A 202 -0.28 -3.11 -16.90
N ARG A 203 -0.32 -2.68 -15.64
CA ARG A 203 -1.53 -2.18 -14.98
C ARG A 203 -1.54 -0.68 -15.08
N ARG A 204 -2.75 -0.10 -15.26
CA ARG A 204 -2.95 1.34 -15.09
C ARG A 204 -2.98 1.65 -13.60
N PHE A 205 -2.64 2.86 -13.20
CA PHE A 205 -2.64 3.22 -11.79
C PHE A 205 -3.04 4.68 -11.57
N ILE A 206 -3.57 4.95 -10.39
CA ILE A 206 -3.71 6.27 -9.78
C ILE A 206 -3.07 6.15 -8.41
N CYS A 207 -1.97 6.86 -8.20
CA CYS A 207 -1.25 6.89 -6.94
C CYS A 207 -1.30 8.29 -6.36
N ILE A 208 -1.50 8.42 -5.05
CA ILE A 208 -1.68 9.72 -4.39
C ILE A 208 -0.69 9.81 -3.24
N GLU A 209 0.04 10.91 -3.17
CA GLU A 209 0.98 11.21 -2.10
C GLU A 209 0.78 12.65 -1.63
N LYS A 210 0.53 12.83 -0.34
CA LYS A 210 0.25 14.14 0.25
C LYS A 210 1.51 14.96 0.50
N ASP A 211 2.60 14.28 0.91
CA ASP A 211 3.87 14.95 1.19
C ASP A 211 4.57 15.33 -0.12
N PRO A 212 4.86 16.62 -0.35
CA PRO A 212 5.43 17.07 -1.62
C PRO A 212 6.87 16.57 -1.85
N GLU A 213 7.65 16.29 -0.79
CA GLU A 213 9.01 15.77 -0.95
C GLU A 213 8.97 14.28 -1.34
N TYR A 214 8.12 13.49 -0.69
CA TYR A 214 7.93 12.09 -1.06
C TYR A 214 7.33 11.95 -2.45
N TRP A 215 6.35 12.79 -2.78
CA TRP A 215 5.79 12.86 -4.12
C TRP A 215 6.86 13.15 -5.18
N ALA A 216 7.66 14.20 -5.02
CA ALA A 216 8.68 14.56 -6.00
C ALA A 216 9.68 13.42 -6.25
N LYS A 217 10.15 12.78 -5.17
CA LYS A 217 11.06 11.63 -5.24
C LYS A 217 10.41 10.41 -5.91
N SER A 218 9.13 10.14 -5.62
CA SER A 218 8.41 9.01 -6.21
C SER A 218 8.18 9.20 -7.71
N VAL A 219 7.87 10.43 -8.14
CA VAL A 219 7.74 10.78 -9.56
C VAL A 219 9.09 10.64 -10.30
N GLU A 220 10.18 11.10 -9.71
CA GLU A 220 11.53 10.93 -10.27
C GLU A 220 11.87 9.44 -10.44
N ARG A 221 11.61 8.64 -9.40
CA ARG A 221 11.81 7.18 -9.42
C ARG A 221 11.00 6.50 -10.53
N LEU A 222 9.73 6.89 -10.71
CA LEU A 222 8.89 6.35 -11.78
C LEU A 222 9.42 6.75 -13.17
N LYS A 223 9.87 7.99 -13.37
CA LYS A 223 10.48 8.44 -14.64
C LYS A 223 11.73 7.65 -14.98
N HIS A 224 12.59 7.38 -14.01
CA HIS A 224 13.79 6.54 -14.21
C HIS A 224 13.42 5.12 -14.63
N GLU A 225 12.41 4.54 -14.01
CA GLU A 225 11.91 3.21 -14.37
C GLU A 225 11.36 3.16 -15.80
N GLN A 226 10.55 4.15 -16.17
CA GLN A 226 9.98 4.26 -17.50
C GLN A 226 11.05 4.40 -18.59
N ALA A 227 12.10 5.18 -18.32
CA ALA A 227 13.21 5.36 -19.24
C ALA A 227 14.02 4.06 -19.44
N GLN A 228 14.23 3.27 -18.39
CA GLN A 228 14.94 1.99 -18.47
C GLN A 228 14.19 0.97 -19.33
N MET A 229 12.86 0.91 -19.22
CA MET A 229 12.05 -0.05 -20.00
C MET A 229 11.92 0.31 -21.49
N GLN A 230 12.21 1.55 -21.90
CA GLN A 230 12.23 1.96 -23.30
C GLN A 230 13.51 1.55 -24.06
N LEU A 231 14.54 1.11 -23.32
CA LEU A 231 15.85 0.70 -23.89
C LEU A 231 15.91 -0.79 -24.27
N PHE A 232 14.88 -1.53 -23.98
CA PHE A 232 14.72 -2.97 -24.28
C PHE A 232 13.41 -3.25 -25.02
#